data_4911a0734157a81ddcfdc6c108c6e4fd
#
_entry.id   4911a0734157a81ddcfdc6c108c6e4fd
#
_cell.length_a   1.000
_cell.length_b   1.000
_cell.length_c   1.000
_cell.angle_alpha   90.00
_cell.angle_beta   90.00
_cell.angle_gamma   90.00
#
_symmetry.space_group_name_H-M   'P 1'
#
loop_
_entity.id
_entity.type
_entity.pdbx_description
1 polymer ?
#
loop_
_entity_poly.entity_id
_entity_poly.type
_entity_poly.pdbx_seq_one_letter_code
_entity_poly.pdbx_strand_id
1 'polypeptide(L)'
;MIEDIKFKSQFKSYSESYSIDGVRIPSVDIDDAYKRKHGLDTSMPDSDILRQICLIGYKNRGIDLLPNKQEYIDRVKFELSTLERLGFTRYMLMVWDLIEWCDERKIARGWGRGSVGGSLIAYLSGLVAVDPIEHGLIFERFINESRAKSKMINGEQYSDGSTVPDIDIDVSYLHRDRVVKEYLESKYPNRTCHISTMNTLSTKLVLKEVCKKYAMYDESKANRISSMIGSDAGTLDSLEKTIENNNDFREWAEANQDIFNICRKLINLPRNFGVHAAGIVVSYDEVFDSLPLETRKDNEGKEKIITSYCKDDVAEKEIKLDCLGLKTVDIIYNTAKEVGYDISKFDPEDPEIYKFLCSFDYTYGIFQLDGDTASRVTRRVKPKCLSDVSAISAIARPGALAFLDKFVEARETGNQESIYPSIDEILKETSGAILYQEQIMAIANKVYGFSLLEADVLRKIIGKKKVKAVREWENKIYEAGERHKIPREATEIFWNTVQASAKYSFNKSHSVAYSYISTL
;
A
#
# COMPACT_ATOMS: atom_id res chain seq x y z
N MET A 1 -7.55 51.62 -0.89
CA MET A 1 -8.94 51.30 -1.30
C MET A 1 -9.04 50.59 -2.67
N ILE A 2 -8.33 51.05 -3.70
CA ILE A 2 -8.35 50.39 -5.04
C ILE A 2 -7.51 49.11 -5.05
N GLU A 3 -6.39 49.06 -4.33
CA GLU A 3 -5.58 47.85 -4.14
C GLU A 3 -6.30 46.80 -3.29
N ASP A 4 -7.04 47.22 -2.28
CA ASP A 4 -7.89 46.33 -1.47
C ASP A 4 -9.03 45.69 -2.27
N ILE A 5 -9.58 46.40 -3.27
CA ILE A 5 -10.66 45.88 -4.11
C ILE A 5 -10.11 44.83 -5.11
N LYS A 6 -8.91 45.08 -5.67
CA LYS A 6 -8.24 44.10 -6.53
C LYS A 6 -7.86 42.84 -5.75
N PHE A 7 -7.32 43.01 -4.56
CA PHE A 7 -6.97 41.88 -3.69
C PHE A 7 -8.21 41.03 -3.33
N LYS A 8 -9.31 41.70 -2.95
CA LYS A 8 -10.57 41.00 -2.64
C LYS A 8 -11.19 40.30 -3.85
N SER A 9 -11.07 40.84 -5.07
CA SER A 9 -11.59 40.21 -6.27
C SER A 9 -10.73 39.00 -6.69
N GLN A 10 -9.41 39.06 -6.52
CA GLN A 10 -8.52 37.91 -6.69
C GLN A 10 -8.82 36.84 -5.65
N PHE A 11 -8.99 37.22 -4.38
CA PHE A 11 -9.35 36.30 -3.31
C PHE A 11 -10.71 35.61 -3.52
N LYS A 12 -11.65 36.29 -4.16
CA LYS A 12 -12.97 35.73 -4.45
C LYS A 12 -12.93 34.68 -5.57
N SER A 13 -12.11 34.88 -6.61
CA SER A 13 -11.90 33.88 -7.64
C SER A 13 -11.16 32.64 -7.09
N TYR A 14 -10.21 32.85 -6.19
CA TYR A 14 -9.57 31.76 -5.45
C TYR A 14 -10.56 30.99 -4.58
N SER A 15 -11.44 31.67 -3.84
CA SER A 15 -12.42 31.00 -2.98
C SER A 15 -13.47 30.22 -3.77
N GLU A 16 -13.80 30.64 -4.99
CA GLU A 16 -14.73 29.90 -5.86
C GLU A 16 -14.10 28.61 -6.42
N SER A 17 -12.83 28.63 -6.79
CA SER A 17 -12.10 27.41 -7.18
C SER A 17 -11.81 26.46 -6.01
N TYR A 18 -11.55 27.01 -4.81
CA TYR A 18 -11.39 26.23 -3.57
C TYR A 18 -12.70 25.65 -3.01
N SER A 19 -13.86 26.17 -3.41
CA SER A 19 -15.16 25.69 -2.93
C SER A 19 -15.60 24.38 -3.59
N ILE A 20 -14.95 23.95 -4.66
CA ILE A 20 -15.27 22.70 -5.33
C ILE A 20 -14.48 21.56 -4.65
N ASP A 21 -15.19 20.77 -3.85
CA ASP A 21 -14.61 19.55 -3.26
C ASP A 21 -14.43 18.48 -4.31
N GLY A 22 -13.22 17.95 -4.41
CA GLY A 22 -12.87 16.84 -5.25
C GLY A 22 -11.64 17.08 -6.11
N VAL A 23 -11.13 16.00 -6.64
CA VAL A 23 -9.91 15.91 -7.45
C VAL A 23 -10.29 15.81 -8.92
N ARG A 24 -9.62 16.59 -9.76
CA ARG A 24 -9.65 16.43 -11.23
C ARG A 24 -8.40 15.69 -11.68
N ILE A 25 -8.58 14.72 -12.57
CA ILE A 25 -7.46 13.96 -13.12
C ILE A 25 -6.93 14.69 -14.35
N PRO A 26 -5.62 15.01 -14.42
CA PRO A 26 -5.03 15.65 -15.60
C PRO A 26 -5.26 14.84 -16.88
N SER A 27 -5.38 15.53 -18.00
CA SER A 27 -5.36 14.87 -19.31
C SER A 27 -3.99 14.26 -19.57
N VAL A 28 -3.99 13.11 -20.22
CA VAL A 28 -2.76 12.40 -20.60
C VAL A 28 -2.58 12.57 -22.11
N ASP A 29 -1.55 13.29 -22.52
CA ASP A 29 -1.10 13.29 -23.91
C ASP A 29 -0.12 12.12 -24.09
N ILE A 30 -0.63 11.02 -24.63
CA ILE A 30 0.16 9.81 -24.86
C ILE A 30 1.17 10.09 -25.98
N ASP A 31 2.43 9.76 -25.76
CA ASP A 31 3.51 9.95 -26.72
C ASP A 31 3.22 9.21 -28.05
N ASP A 32 3.48 9.87 -29.19
CA ASP A 32 3.27 9.29 -30.51
C ASP A 32 4.11 8.03 -30.75
N ALA A 33 5.25 7.89 -30.07
CA ALA A 33 6.04 6.65 -30.11
C ALA A 33 5.25 5.48 -29.51
N TYR A 34 4.54 5.70 -28.39
CA TYR A 34 3.72 4.66 -27.75
C TYR A 34 2.46 4.35 -28.56
N LYS A 35 1.84 5.39 -29.15
CA LYS A 35 0.72 5.20 -30.08
C LYS A 35 1.11 4.26 -31.23
N ARG A 36 2.26 4.53 -31.87
CA ARG A 36 2.76 3.68 -32.98
C ARG A 36 3.18 2.30 -32.50
N LYS A 37 3.88 2.18 -31.38
CA LYS A 37 4.36 0.92 -30.80
C LYS A 37 3.20 -0.05 -30.52
N HIS A 38 2.10 0.46 -30.02
CA HIS A 38 0.95 -0.33 -29.61
C HIS A 38 -0.22 -0.29 -30.62
N GLY A 39 -0.11 0.50 -31.70
CA GLY A 39 -1.20 0.66 -32.68
C GLY A 39 -2.47 1.28 -32.09
N LEU A 40 -2.31 2.24 -31.15
CA LEU A 40 -3.42 2.86 -30.44
C LEU A 40 -4.09 3.94 -31.29
N ASP A 41 -5.40 3.94 -31.32
CA ASP A 41 -6.21 5.04 -31.84
C ASP A 41 -6.57 6.00 -30.69
N THR A 42 -5.82 7.08 -30.56
CA THR A 42 -6.02 8.08 -29.52
C THR A 42 -7.03 9.17 -29.87
N SER A 43 -7.71 9.06 -30.99
CA SER A 43 -8.90 9.88 -31.31
C SER A 43 -10.15 9.41 -30.55
N MET A 44 -10.08 8.19 -29.99
CA MET A 44 -11.16 7.60 -29.19
C MET A 44 -11.19 8.14 -27.76
N PRO A 45 -12.31 7.96 -27.04
CA PRO A 45 -12.39 8.25 -25.60
C PRO A 45 -11.36 7.47 -24.78
N ASP A 46 -10.93 8.04 -23.64
CA ASP A 46 -9.94 7.44 -22.73
C ASP A 46 -10.29 5.99 -22.33
N SER A 47 -11.58 5.67 -22.16
CA SER A 47 -12.06 4.31 -21.86
C SER A 47 -11.78 3.31 -22.98
N ASP A 48 -11.89 3.72 -24.22
CA ASP A 48 -11.63 2.86 -25.38
C ASP A 48 -10.13 2.68 -25.60
N ILE A 49 -9.32 3.70 -25.34
CA ILE A 49 -7.85 3.60 -25.36
C ILE A 49 -7.40 2.58 -24.29
N LEU A 50 -7.89 2.69 -23.05
CA LEU A 50 -7.55 1.74 -21.99
C LEU A 50 -8.00 0.31 -22.34
N ARG A 51 -9.18 0.17 -22.97
CA ARG A 51 -9.66 -1.13 -23.48
C ARG A 51 -8.74 -1.72 -24.55
N GLN A 52 -8.22 -0.91 -25.49
CA GLN A 52 -7.25 -1.36 -26.49
C GLN A 52 -5.96 -1.86 -25.82
N ILE A 53 -5.43 -1.11 -24.85
CA ILE A 53 -4.24 -1.52 -24.08
C ILE A 53 -4.48 -2.86 -23.37
N CYS A 54 -5.63 -3.04 -22.73
CA CYS A 54 -5.99 -4.30 -22.08
C CYS A 54 -6.11 -5.45 -23.09
N LEU A 55 -6.67 -5.22 -24.28
CA LEU A 55 -6.79 -6.24 -25.33
C LEU A 55 -5.41 -6.69 -25.84
N ILE A 56 -4.49 -5.75 -26.00
CA ILE A 56 -3.08 -6.05 -26.37
C ILE A 56 -2.44 -6.91 -25.30
N GLY A 57 -2.54 -6.50 -24.03
CA GLY A 57 -2.01 -7.27 -22.90
C GLY A 57 -2.63 -8.65 -22.76
N TYR A 58 -3.94 -8.79 -22.99
CA TYR A 58 -4.66 -10.06 -22.97
C TYR A 58 -4.09 -11.05 -23.99
N LYS A 59 -3.81 -10.59 -25.21
CA LYS A 59 -3.20 -11.41 -26.27
C LYS A 59 -1.73 -11.71 -25.99
N ASN A 60 -0.94 -10.70 -25.60
CA ASN A 60 0.50 -10.86 -25.36
C ASN A 60 0.80 -11.83 -24.21
N ARG A 61 -0.12 -11.98 -23.26
CA ARG A 61 -0.01 -12.93 -22.14
C ARG A 61 -0.63 -14.30 -22.44
N GLY A 62 -1.13 -14.52 -23.64
CA GLY A 62 -1.72 -15.81 -24.06
C GLY A 62 -2.99 -16.20 -23.31
N ILE A 63 -3.69 -15.22 -22.70
CA ILE A 63 -4.91 -15.49 -21.90
C ILE A 63 -6.05 -16.01 -22.79
N ASP A 64 -6.05 -15.65 -24.06
CA ASP A 64 -7.00 -16.18 -25.07
C ASP A 64 -6.91 -17.70 -25.27
N LEU A 65 -5.79 -18.31 -24.87
CA LEU A 65 -5.54 -19.75 -24.94
C LEU A 65 -5.92 -20.50 -23.64
N LEU A 66 -6.17 -19.76 -22.53
CA LEU A 66 -6.51 -20.37 -21.25
C LEU A 66 -7.92 -20.96 -21.24
N PRO A 67 -8.13 -22.10 -20.54
CA PRO A 67 -9.45 -22.70 -20.42
C PRO A 67 -10.46 -21.83 -19.68
N ASN A 68 -10.02 -21.02 -18.74
CA ASN A 68 -10.82 -20.09 -17.93
C ASN A 68 -10.86 -18.66 -18.48
N LYS A 69 -10.54 -18.44 -19.75
CA LYS A 69 -10.51 -17.11 -20.39
C LYS A 69 -11.79 -16.28 -20.23
N GLN A 70 -12.94 -16.92 -20.03
CA GLN A 70 -14.20 -16.22 -19.81
C GLN A 70 -14.20 -15.45 -18.49
N GLU A 71 -13.58 -15.98 -17.45
CA GLU A 71 -13.40 -15.30 -16.17
C GLU A 71 -12.61 -13.99 -16.32
N TYR A 72 -11.53 -14.01 -17.11
CA TYR A 72 -10.75 -12.81 -17.44
C TYR A 72 -11.58 -11.78 -18.22
N ILE A 73 -12.35 -12.22 -19.21
CA ILE A 73 -13.20 -11.32 -20.01
C ILE A 73 -14.24 -10.62 -19.14
N ASP A 74 -14.92 -11.37 -18.26
CA ASP A 74 -15.96 -10.83 -17.40
C ASP A 74 -15.35 -9.89 -16.35
N ARG A 75 -14.20 -10.22 -15.83
CA ARG A 75 -13.45 -9.37 -14.89
C ARG A 75 -12.97 -8.07 -15.54
N VAL A 76 -12.41 -8.09 -16.76
CA VAL A 76 -12.02 -6.88 -17.51
C VAL A 76 -13.20 -5.97 -17.74
N LYS A 77 -14.34 -6.51 -18.19
CA LYS A 77 -15.55 -5.72 -18.42
C LYS A 77 -16.04 -5.04 -17.14
N PHE A 78 -16.05 -5.77 -16.05
CA PHE A 78 -16.42 -5.25 -14.74
C PHE A 78 -15.50 -4.13 -14.30
N GLU A 79 -14.17 -4.34 -14.35
CA GLU A 79 -13.19 -3.34 -13.93
C GLU A 79 -13.20 -2.09 -14.81
N LEU A 80 -13.27 -2.24 -16.16
CA LEU A 80 -13.37 -1.10 -17.07
C LEU A 80 -14.61 -0.25 -16.80
N SER A 81 -15.77 -0.89 -16.65
CA SER A 81 -17.03 -0.17 -16.37
C SER A 81 -16.97 0.56 -15.01
N THR A 82 -16.31 -0.03 -14.04
CA THR A 82 -16.12 0.57 -12.72
C THR A 82 -15.19 1.78 -12.78
N LEU A 83 -14.05 1.67 -13.45
CA LEU A 83 -13.08 2.77 -13.61
C LEU A 83 -13.71 3.95 -14.38
N GLU A 84 -14.48 3.68 -15.44
CA GLU A 84 -15.16 4.71 -16.22
C GLU A 84 -16.21 5.44 -15.39
N ARG A 85 -17.08 4.72 -14.69
CA ARG A 85 -18.12 5.29 -13.83
C ARG A 85 -17.54 6.14 -12.70
N LEU A 86 -16.38 5.77 -12.15
CA LEU A 86 -15.72 6.48 -11.06
C LEU A 86 -14.78 7.59 -11.55
N GLY A 87 -14.53 7.69 -12.87
CA GLY A 87 -13.64 8.69 -13.46
C GLY A 87 -12.15 8.39 -13.32
N PHE A 88 -11.77 7.13 -13.07
CA PHE A 88 -10.37 6.76 -12.86
C PHE A 88 -9.66 6.23 -14.10
N THR A 89 -10.35 6.14 -15.25
CA THR A 89 -9.77 5.68 -16.52
C THR A 89 -8.52 6.47 -16.89
N ARG A 90 -8.61 7.80 -16.82
CA ARG A 90 -7.50 8.71 -17.13
C ARG A 90 -6.32 8.55 -16.16
N TYR A 91 -6.60 8.24 -14.90
CA TYR A 91 -5.55 7.95 -13.92
C TYR A 91 -4.77 6.68 -14.27
N MET A 92 -5.47 5.62 -14.70
CA MET A 92 -4.82 4.40 -15.19
C MET A 92 -3.96 4.65 -16.43
N LEU A 93 -4.43 5.49 -17.37
CA LEU A 93 -3.66 5.88 -18.55
C LEU A 93 -2.42 6.71 -18.19
N MET A 94 -2.53 7.61 -17.23
CA MET A 94 -1.41 8.42 -16.73
C MET A 94 -0.30 7.54 -16.15
N VAL A 95 -0.68 6.54 -15.36
CA VAL A 95 0.29 5.59 -14.79
C VAL A 95 0.87 4.68 -15.88
N TRP A 96 0.05 4.22 -16.83
CA TRP A 96 0.51 3.42 -17.96
C TRP A 96 1.54 4.16 -18.81
N ASP A 97 1.29 5.42 -19.13
CA ASP A 97 2.22 6.24 -19.93
C ASP A 97 3.58 6.44 -19.20
N LEU A 98 3.55 6.60 -17.87
CA LEU A 98 4.76 6.63 -17.04
C LEU A 98 5.54 5.30 -17.13
N ILE A 99 4.83 4.17 -17.08
CA ILE A 99 5.43 2.85 -17.17
C ILE A 99 6.07 2.63 -18.55
N GLU A 100 5.40 2.99 -19.64
CA GLU A 100 5.95 2.92 -21.00
C GLU A 100 7.21 3.79 -21.14
N TRP A 101 7.21 4.98 -20.52
CA TRP A 101 8.37 5.85 -20.50
C TRP A 101 9.57 5.21 -19.79
N CYS A 102 9.33 4.52 -18.67
CA CYS A 102 10.35 3.78 -17.94
C CYS A 102 10.90 2.61 -18.77
N ASP A 103 10.00 1.82 -19.36
CA ASP A 103 10.35 0.62 -20.14
C ASP A 103 11.16 0.96 -21.40
N GLU A 104 10.78 2.01 -22.13
CA GLU A 104 11.53 2.50 -23.28
C GLU A 104 12.99 2.89 -22.92
N ARG A 105 13.16 3.45 -21.73
CA ARG A 105 14.47 3.88 -21.21
C ARG A 105 15.20 2.81 -20.41
N LYS A 106 14.63 1.59 -20.37
CA LYS A 106 15.18 0.45 -19.62
C LYS A 106 15.41 0.78 -18.14
N ILE A 107 14.54 1.61 -17.57
CA ILE A 107 14.52 1.88 -16.14
C ILE A 107 13.83 0.72 -15.44
N ALA A 108 14.58 0.02 -14.60
CA ALA A 108 14.08 -1.13 -13.87
C ALA A 108 12.93 -0.74 -12.93
N ARG A 109 11.90 -1.59 -12.86
CA ARG A 109 10.69 -1.41 -12.06
C ARG A 109 10.41 -2.62 -11.17
N GLY A 110 9.70 -2.39 -10.08
CA GLY A 110 9.11 -3.47 -9.29
C GLY A 110 7.94 -4.16 -10.01
N TRP A 111 7.50 -5.26 -9.47
CA TRP A 111 6.47 -6.12 -10.06
C TRP A 111 5.06 -5.84 -9.53
N GLY A 112 4.91 -4.78 -8.77
CA GLY A 112 3.67 -4.33 -8.16
C GLY A 112 3.83 -4.08 -6.66
N ARG A 113 2.96 -3.22 -6.14
CA ARG A 113 2.96 -2.82 -4.73
C ARG A 113 1.55 -2.44 -4.29
N GLY A 114 1.25 -2.68 -3.01
CA GLY A 114 -0.02 -2.25 -2.45
C GLY A 114 -1.21 -3.03 -2.98
N SER A 115 -2.35 -2.36 -3.11
CA SER A 115 -3.62 -3.00 -3.50
C SER A 115 -3.85 -3.09 -5.02
N VAL A 116 -3.10 -2.34 -5.82
CA VAL A 116 -3.24 -2.29 -7.28
C VAL A 116 -3.03 -3.66 -7.95
N GLY A 117 -2.25 -4.56 -7.32
CA GLY A 117 -2.11 -5.95 -7.78
C GLY A 117 -3.42 -6.76 -7.80
N GLY A 118 -4.50 -6.26 -7.17
CA GLY A 118 -5.84 -6.83 -7.28
C GLY A 118 -6.59 -6.46 -8.57
N SER A 119 -6.04 -5.59 -9.43
CA SER A 119 -6.66 -5.17 -10.68
C SER A 119 -6.11 -5.94 -11.88
N LEU A 120 -7.03 -6.57 -12.61
CA LEU A 120 -6.70 -7.24 -13.87
C LEU A 120 -6.30 -6.23 -14.98
N ILE A 121 -6.89 -5.03 -14.96
CA ILE A 121 -6.50 -3.95 -15.87
C ILE A 121 -5.05 -3.54 -15.62
N ALA A 122 -4.65 -3.42 -14.35
CA ALA A 122 -3.25 -3.12 -14.00
C ALA A 122 -2.28 -4.22 -14.48
N TYR A 123 -2.68 -5.49 -14.39
CA TYR A 123 -1.91 -6.61 -14.92
C TYR A 123 -1.83 -6.58 -16.45
N LEU A 124 -2.95 -6.44 -17.14
CA LEU A 124 -2.99 -6.42 -18.61
C LEU A 124 -2.25 -5.22 -19.22
N SER A 125 -2.31 -4.08 -18.57
CA SER A 125 -1.59 -2.87 -18.99
C SER A 125 -0.11 -2.84 -18.59
N GLY A 126 0.38 -3.87 -17.88
CA GLY A 126 1.78 -3.96 -17.47
C GLY A 126 2.17 -3.10 -16.27
N LEU A 127 1.21 -2.52 -15.56
CA LEU A 127 1.46 -1.77 -14.33
C LEU A 127 1.97 -2.69 -13.22
N VAL A 128 1.42 -3.91 -13.17
CA VAL A 128 1.85 -4.97 -12.25
C VAL A 128 2.15 -6.25 -13.03
N ALA A 129 3.01 -7.09 -12.48
CA ALA A 129 3.39 -8.37 -13.10
C ALA A 129 2.61 -9.58 -12.54
N VAL A 130 1.83 -9.39 -11.49
CA VAL A 130 1.09 -10.45 -10.78
C VAL A 130 -0.31 -10.59 -11.38
N ASP A 131 -0.66 -11.82 -11.76
CA ASP A 131 -2.00 -12.14 -12.24
C ASP A 131 -3.00 -12.22 -11.06
N PRO A 132 -3.99 -11.31 -10.99
CA PRO A 132 -4.93 -11.30 -9.88
C PRO A 132 -5.91 -12.48 -9.88
N ILE A 133 -6.17 -13.09 -11.03
CA ILE A 133 -7.08 -14.25 -11.13
C ILE A 133 -6.37 -15.51 -10.64
N GLU A 134 -5.15 -15.76 -11.10
CA GLU A 134 -4.32 -16.86 -10.66
C GLU A 134 -4.13 -16.90 -9.14
N HIS A 135 -3.86 -15.73 -8.55
CA HIS A 135 -3.63 -15.61 -7.11
C HIS A 135 -4.88 -15.31 -6.27
N GLY A 136 -6.07 -15.31 -6.87
CA GLY A 136 -7.34 -15.04 -6.17
C GLY A 136 -7.40 -13.66 -5.50
N LEU A 137 -6.83 -12.63 -6.16
CA LEU A 137 -6.82 -11.26 -5.64
C LEU A 137 -8.12 -10.52 -5.96
N ILE A 138 -8.51 -9.62 -5.07
CA ILE A 138 -9.83 -8.99 -5.07
C ILE A 138 -9.73 -7.53 -5.51
N PHE A 139 -10.44 -7.16 -6.61
CA PHE A 139 -10.45 -5.80 -7.16
C PHE A 139 -11.05 -4.77 -6.19
N GLU A 140 -12.10 -5.15 -5.45
CA GLU A 140 -12.77 -4.26 -4.49
C GLU A 140 -11.88 -3.89 -3.30
N ARG A 141 -10.75 -4.59 -3.12
CA ARG A 141 -9.68 -4.21 -2.19
C ARG A 141 -8.88 -3.02 -2.73
N PHE A 142 -8.71 -2.91 -4.03
CA PHE A 142 -8.08 -1.78 -4.71
C PHE A 142 -9.06 -0.62 -4.87
N ILE A 143 -10.20 -0.84 -5.52
CA ILE A 143 -11.24 0.18 -5.73
C ILE A 143 -12.58 -0.32 -5.16
N ASN A 144 -13.18 0.47 -4.28
CA ASN A 144 -14.48 0.17 -3.71
C ASN A 144 -15.49 1.27 -4.05
N GLU A 145 -16.43 0.93 -4.92
CA GLU A 145 -17.46 1.84 -5.43
C GLU A 145 -18.36 2.43 -4.32
N SER A 146 -18.58 1.72 -3.23
CA SER A 146 -19.44 2.22 -2.15
C SER A 146 -18.88 3.48 -1.47
N ARG A 147 -17.62 3.81 -1.77
CA ARG A 147 -16.90 4.95 -1.20
C ARG A 147 -16.53 5.98 -2.25
N ALA A 148 -16.24 5.52 -3.45
CA ALA A 148 -15.86 6.40 -4.54
C ALA A 148 -17.09 7.16 -5.03
N LYS A 149 -17.04 8.48 -4.94
CA LYS A 149 -18.07 9.38 -5.44
C LYS A 149 -17.43 10.28 -6.50
N SER A 150 -18.08 10.37 -7.63
CA SER A 150 -17.74 11.37 -8.63
C SER A 150 -18.95 12.25 -8.91
N LYS A 151 -18.70 13.49 -9.28
CA LYS A 151 -19.73 14.47 -9.66
C LYS A 151 -19.28 15.25 -10.89
N MET A 152 -20.23 15.59 -11.75
CA MET A 152 -19.99 16.47 -12.90
C MET A 152 -20.27 17.90 -12.47
N ILE A 153 -19.32 18.80 -12.69
CA ILE A 153 -19.44 20.24 -12.41
C ILE A 153 -18.92 20.98 -13.64
N ASN A 154 -19.77 21.80 -14.25
CA ASN A 154 -19.43 22.56 -15.46
C ASN A 154 -18.85 21.72 -16.61
N GLY A 155 -19.30 20.46 -16.75
CA GLY A 155 -18.81 19.54 -17.79
C GLY A 155 -17.52 18.81 -17.45
N GLU A 156 -16.94 19.02 -16.28
CA GLU A 156 -15.74 18.32 -15.79
C GLU A 156 -16.09 17.33 -14.67
N GLN A 157 -15.39 16.21 -14.64
CA GLN A 157 -15.57 15.19 -13.61
C GLN A 157 -14.65 15.42 -12.42
N TYR A 158 -15.24 15.49 -11.24
CA TYR A 158 -14.55 15.58 -9.96
C TYR A 158 -14.75 14.28 -9.18
N SER A 159 -13.67 13.69 -8.74
CA SER A 159 -13.67 12.50 -7.88
C SER A 159 -13.40 12.90 -6.42
N ASP A 160 -13.99 12.16 -5.48
CA ASP A 160 -13.67 12.34 -4.06
C ASP A 160 -12.21 11.93 -3.82
N GLY A 161 -11.37 12.88 -3.45
CA GLY A 161 -9.93 12.68 -3.29
C GLY A 161 -9.57 11.59 -2.28
N SER A 162 -10.38 11.43 -1.21
CA SER A 162 -10.18 10.37 -0.21
C SER A 162 -10.42 8.95 -0.75
N THR A 163 -10.94 8.84 -1.99
CA THR A 163 -11.32 7.58 -2.65
C THR A 163 -10.54 7.32 -3.93
N VAL A 164 -9.69 8.24 -4.36
CA VAL A 164 -8.73 8.00 -5.46
C VAL A 164 -7.89 6.78 -5.09
N PRO A 165 -7.78 5.77 -5.98
CA PRO A 165 -7.00 4.59 -5.69
C PRO A 165 -5.51 4.91 -5.57
N ASP A 166 -4.85 4.35 -4.56
CA ASP A 166 -3.40 4.45 -4.41
C ASP A 166 -2.71 3.49 -5.39
N ILE A 167 -1.94 4.04 -6.32
CA ILE A 167 -1.04 3.26 -7.19
C ILE A 167 0.38 3.62 -6.83
N ASP A 168 1.02 2.73 -6.08
CA ASP A 168 2.42 2.83 -5.73
C ASP A 168 3.28 2.22 -6.84
N ILE A 169 4.32 2.92 -7.27
CA ILE A 169 5.24 2.46 -8.30
C ILE A 169 6.64 2.35 -7.72
N ASP A 170 7.15 1.13 -7.64
CA ASP A 170 8.55 0.89 -7.32
C ASP A 170 9.41 1.03 -8.60
N VAL A 171 10.39 1.92 -8.55
CA VAL A 171 11.35 2.12 -9.64
C VAL A 171 12.77 1.99 -9.13
N SER A 172 13.72 1.84 -10.03
CA SER A 172 15.16 1.93 -9.73
C SER A 172 15.46 3.12 -8.82
N TYR A 173 16.10 2.86 -7.67
CA TYR A 173 16.52 3.92 -6.76
C TYR A 173 17.44 4.92 -7.45
N LEU A 174 18.35 4.42 -8.29
CA LEU A 174 19.32 5.24 -9.03
C LEU A 174 18.65 6.15 -10.08
N HIS A 175 17.48 5.76 -10.59
CA HIS A 175 16.79 6.48 -11.67
C HIS A 175 15.51 7.20 -11.22
N ARG A 176 15.11 7.11 -9.95
CA ARG A 176 13.91 7.78 -9.46
C ARG A 176 13.87 9.28 -9.74
N ASP A 177 14.98 9.98 -9.52
CA ASP A 177 15.09 11.43 -9.79
C ASP A 177 14.93 11.75 -11.28
N ARG A 178 15.35 10.84 -12.18
CA ARG A 178 15.11 10.97 -13.61
C ARG A 178 13.63 10.84 -13.94
N VAL A 179 12.95 9.85 -13.35
CA VAL A 179 11.49 9.67 -13.52
C VAL A 179 10.74 10.93 -13.12
N VAL A 180 11.09 11.53 -12.00
CA VAL A 180 10.44 12.77 -11.54
C VAL A 180 10.75 13.93 -12.48
N LYS A 181 12.01 14.20 -12.79
CA LYS A 181 12.44 15.40 -13.54
C LYS A 181 12.21 15.29 -15.05
N GLU A 182 12.63 14.16 -15.64
CA GLU A 182 12.62 14.02 -17.09
C GLU A 182 11.24 13.58 -17.61
N TYR A 183 10.42 12.96 -16.77
CA TYR A 183 9.07 12.58 -17.17
C TYR A 183 8.01 13.48 -16.48
N LEU A 184 7.82 13.41 -15.16
CA LEU A 184 6.70 14.10 -14.51
C LEU A 184 6.77 15.62 -14.67
N GLU A 185 7.89 16.24 -14.32
CA GLU A 185 8.05 17.71 -14.41
C GLU A 185 8.02 18.21 -15.87
N SER A 186 8.55 17.41 -16.82
CA SER A 186 8.54 17.78 -18.24
C SER A 186 7.18 17.59 -18.89
N LYS A 187 6.44 16.54 -18.51
CA LYS A 187 5.12 16.24 -19.08
C LYS A 187 4.02 17.12 -18.47
N TYR A 188 4.17 17.49 -17.22
CA TYR A 188 3.23 18.31 -16.47
C TYR A 188 3.92 19.58 -15.92
N PRO A 189 4.37 20.50 -16.81
CA PRO A 189 5.10 21.70 -16.39
C PRO A 189 4.23 22.57 -15.48
N ASN A 190 4.80 23.08 -14.38
CA ASN A 190 4.13 23.83 -13.32
C ASN A 190 2.98 23.11 -12.60
N ARG A 191 2.76 21.82 -12.89
CA ARG A 191 1.66 21.02 -12.31
C ARG A 191 2.15 19.94 -11.35
N THR A 192 3.44 19.91 -11.04
CA THR A 192 4.04 18.93 -10.14
C THR A 192 4.74 19.60 -8.97
N CYS A 193 4.64 18.98 -7.79
CA CYS A 193 5.45 19.33 -6.63
C CYS A 193 5.61 18.13 -5.70
N HIS A 194 6.58 18.20 -4.81
CA HIS A 194 6.75 17.21 -3.75
C HIS A 194 5.75 17.46 -2.61
N ILE A 195 5.48 16.42 -1.82
CA ILE A 195 4.60 16.52 -0.65
C ILE A 195 5.45 16.76 0.60
N SER A 196 4.97 17.59 1.52
CA SER A 196 5.60 17.77 2.81
C SER A 196 5.26 16.62 3.76
N THR A 197 6.14 16.42 4.74
CA THR A 197 5.92 15.50 5.85
C THR A 197 6.16 16.24 7.16
N MET A 198 5.18 16.25 8.03
CA MET A 198 5.35 16.79 9.38
C MET A 198 5.91 15.70 10.29
N ASN A 199 7.16 15.87 10.70
CA ASN A 199 7.78 15.00 11.69
C ASN A 199 7.39 15.46 13.10
N THR A 200 6.90 14.54 13.92
CA THR A 200 6.57 14.80 15.32
C THR A 200 7.63 14.22 16.25
N LEU A 201 7.62 14.71 17.47
CA LEU A 201 8.50 14.22 18.53
C LEU A 201 7.97 12.87 19.05
N SER A 202 8.65 11.78 18.70
CA SER A 202 8.31 10.44 19.17
C SER A 202 8.70 10.21 20.64
N THR A 203 8.05 9.26 21.32
CA THR A 203 8.28 8.92 22.73
C THR A 203 9.77 8.70 23.05
N LYS A 204 10.45 7.83 22.26
CA LYS A 204 11.90 7.57 22.44
C LYS A 204 12.76 8.80 22.26
N LEU A 205 12.47 9.59 21.22
CA LEU A 205 13.24 10.80 20.92
C LEU A 205 13.09 11.83 22.03
N VAL A 206 11.85 12.12 22.44
CA VAL A 206 11.59 13.08 23.52
C VAL A 206 12.29 12.66 24.79
N LEU A 207 12.14 11.41 25.19
CA LEU A 207 12.74 10.90 26.41
C LEU A 207 14.28 11.05 26.39
N LYS A 208 14.91 10.65 25.28
CA LYS A 208 16.34 10.80 25.08
C LYS A 208 16.79 12.27 25.16
N GLU A 209 16.11 13.16 24.42
CA GLU A 209 16.50 14.57 24.32
C GLU A 209 16.27 15.33 25.66
N VAL A 210 15.16 15.04 26.36
CA VAL A 210 14.90 15.65 27.69
C VAL A 210 15.91 15.16 28.73
N CYS A 211 16.20 13.85 28.73
CA CYS A 211 17.26 13.31 29.60
C CYS A 211 18.62 13.98 29.35
N LYS A 212 18.99 14.21 28.10
CA LYS A 212 20.27 14.84 27.74
C LYS A 212 20.28 16.34 28.02
N LYS A 213 19.26 17.08 27.61
CA LYS A 213 19.28 18.55 27.60
C LYS A 213 18.76 19.18 28.88
N TYR A 214 17.79 18.57 29.53
CA TYR A 214 17.22 19.05 30.78
C TYR A 214 17.89 18.41 31.99
N ALA A 215 17.97 17.08 32.02
CA ALA A 215 18.56 16.36 33.15
C ALA A 215 20.08 16.19 33.02
N MET A 216 20.70 16.67 31.94
CA MET A 216 22.16 16.65 31.69
C MET A 216 22.78 15.25 31.77
N TYR A 217 21.99 14.22 31.43
CA TYR A 217 22.50 12.85 31.35
C TYR A 217 23.46 12.69 30.16
N ASP A 218 24.46 11.84 30.35
CA ASP A 218 25.33 11.42 29.27
C ASP A 218 24.54 10.58 28.21
N GLU A 219 25.14 10.41 27.05
CA GLU A 219 24.51 9.69 25.90
C GLU A 219 24.16 8.24 26.27
N SER A 220 25.02 7.55 27.03
CA SER A 220 24.83 6.15 27.40
C SER A 220 23.61 5.98 28.32
N LYS A 221 23.53 6.82 29.36
CA LYS A 221 22.41 6.81 30.31
C LYS A 221 21.10 7.17 29.63
N ALA A 222 21.09 8.20 28.76
CA ALA A 222 19.91 8.60 28.02
C ALA A 222 19.44 7.50 27.04
N ASN A 223 20.37 6.81 26.35
CA ASN A 223 20.08 5.68 25.50
C ASN A 223 19.48 4.50 26.29
N ARG A 224 20.07 4.16 27.45
CA ARG A 224 19.56 3.09 28.32
C ARG A 224 18.10 3.34 28.71
N ILE A 225 17.77 4.56 29.15
CA ILE A 225 16.42 4.90 29.58
C ILE A 225 15.45 4.88 28.37
N SER A 226 15.83 5.48 27.25
CA SER A 226 14.98 5.49 26.06
C SER A 226 14.79 4.11 25.43
N SER A 227 15.72 3.17 25.63
CA SER A 227 15.59 1.78 25.17
C SER A 227 14.56 0.97 25.95
N MET A 228 14.16 1.41 27.15
CA MET A 228 13.11 0.78 27.95
C MET A 228 11.71 0.97 27.32
N ILE A 229 11.55 1.97 26.42
CA ILE A 229 10.30 2.14 25.66
C ILE A 229 10.12 0.97 24.70
N GLY A 230 9.09 0.18 24.95
CA GLY A 230 8.72 -0.94 24.11
C GLY A 230 8.12 -0.51 22.77
N SER A 231 7.82 -1.48 21.96
CA SER A 231 7.03 -1.27 20.72
C SER A 231 6.10 -2.45 20.48
N ASP A 232 4.90 -2.16 20.03
CA ASP A 232 3.91 -3.17 19.64
C ASP A 232 3.55 -2.95 18.16
N ALA A 233 3.74 -3.98 17.35
CA ALA A 233 3.49 -3.95 15.91
C ALA A 233 4.16 -2.77 15.18
N GLY A 234 5.39 -2.39 15.60
CA GLY A 234 6.14 -1.29 15.00
C GLY A 234 5.77 0.10 15.54
N THR A 235 4.76 0.20 16.39
CA THR A 235 4.37 1.45 17.06
C THR A 235 5.04 1.52 18.45
N LEU A 236 5.70 2.64 18.74
CA LEU A 236 6.31 2.86 20.06
C LEU A 236 5.21 2.92 21.13
N ASP A 237 5.49 2.31 22.27
CA ASP A 237 4.61 2.42 23.43
C ASP A 237 4.55 3.86 23.94
N SER A 238 3.40 4.26 24.49
CA SER A 238 3.30 5.49 25.25
C SER A 238 4.11 5.38 26.55
N LEU A 239 4.38 6.52 27.19
CA LEU A 239 5.05 6.51 28.49
C LEU A 239 4.23 5.73 29.52
N GLU A 240 2.91 5.88 29.51
CA GLU A 240 1.99 5.21 30.44
C GLU A 240 2.01 3.69 30.23
N LYS A 241 1.90 3.24 28.99
CA LYS A 241 1.98 1.81 28.67
C LYS A 241 3.35 1.21 29.02
N THR A 242 4.41 2.00 28.89
CA THR A 242 5.75 1.56 29.30
C THR A 242 5.85 1.40 30.82
N ILE A 243 5.24 2.30 31.61
CA ILE A 243 5.14 2.17 33.07
C ILE A 243 4.41 0.89 33.46
N GLU A 244 3.34 0.54 32.76
CA GLU A 244 2.56 -0.68 33.03
C GLU A 244 3.39 -1.95 32.80
N ASN A 245 4.20 -1.97 31.75
CA ASN A 245 4.88 -3.17 31.26
C ASN A 245 6.35 -3.30 31.69
N ASN A 246 6.97 -2.26 32.28
CA ASN A 246 8.38 -2.25 32.63
C ASN A 246 8.60 -1.64 34.04
N ASN A 247 8.96 -2.48 35.00
CA ASN A 247 9.14 -2.06 36.36
C ASN A 247 10.32 -1.09 36.51
N ASP A 248 11.45 -1.32 35.83
CA ASP A 248 12.64 -0.45 35.93
C ASP A 248 12.31 0.96 35.40
N PHE A 249 11.49 1.03 34.33
CA PHE A 249 11.03 2.31 33.80
C PHE A 249 10.04 3.00 34.75
N ARG A 250 9.18 2.26 35.43
CA ARG A 250 8.26 2.78 36.44
C ARG A 250 9.03 3.42 37.59
N GLU A 251 10.00 2.69 38.19
CA GLU A 251 10.85 3.19 39.28
C GLU A 251 11.62 4.43 38.86
N TRP A 252 12.17 4.41 37.62
CA TRP A 252 12.83 5.58 37.09
C TRP A 252 11.89 6.77 36.94
N ALA A 253 10.70 6.59 36.41
CA ALA A 253 9.70 7.64 36.19
C ALA A 253 9.20 8.25 37.52
N GLU A 254 9.00 7.41 38.52
CA GLU A 254 8.63 7.84 39.89
C GLU A 254 9.72 8.68 40.54
N ALA A 255 10.99 8.32 40.36
CA ALA A 255 12.15 9.07 40.87
C ALA A 255 12.44 10.35 40.05
N ASN A 256 11.90 10.50 38.83
CA ASN A 256 12.22 11.62 37.93
C ASN A 256 10.91 12.24 37.34
N GLN A 257 9.98 12.57 38.23
CA GLN A 257 8.65 13.08 37.86
C GLN A 257 8.69 14.36 37.01
N ASP A 258 9.66 15.23 37.24
CA ASP A 258 9.87 16.47 36.50
C ASP A 258 10.20 16.16 35.02
N ILE A 259 11.14 15.24 34.77
CA ILE A 259 11.53 14.78 33.43
C ILE A 259 10.32 14.14 32.74
N PHE A 260 9.62 13.25 33.43
CA PHE A 260 8.47 12.56 32.94
C PHE A 260 7.35 13.53 32.51
N ASN A 261 7.05 14.53 33.34
CA ASN A 261 6.02 15.53 33.03
C ASN A 261 6.38 16.43 31.84
N ILE A 262 7.69 16.76 31.68
CA ILE A 262 8.17 17.48 30.49
C ILE A 262 7.97 16.60 29.25
N CYS A 263 8.36 15.33 29.30
CA CYS A 263 8.18 14.40 28.18
C CYS A 263 6.71 14.30 27.75
N ARG A 264 5.78 14.15 28.66
CA ARG A 264 4.34 14.10 28.37
C ARG A 264 3.82 15.31 27.61
N LYS A 265 4.38 16.50 27.89
CA LYS A 265 3.99 17.75 27.21
C LYS A 265 4.59 17.88 25.80
N LEU A 266 5.72 17.22 25.56
CA LEU A 266 6.47 17.37 24.30
C LEU A 266 6.15 16.28 23.26
N ILE A 267 5.71 15.10 23.70
CA ILE A 267 5.37 13.99 22.79
C ILE A 267 4.28 14.42 21.81
N ASN A 268 4.43 14.02 20.55
CA ASN A 268 3.56 14.32 19.42
C ASN A 268 3.52 15.80 19.00
N LEU A 269 4.28 16.71 19.63
CA LEU A 269 4.40 18.07 19.11
C LEU A 269 5.15 18.05 17.76
N PRO A 270 4.78 18.94 16.83
CA PRO A 270 5.52 19.14 15.59
C PRO A 270 7.01 19.46 15.87
N ARG A 271 7.89 18.79 15.13
CA ARG A 271 9.34 19.01 15.22
C ARG A 271 9.86 19.82 14.04
N ASN A 272 9.64 19.30 12.85
CA ASN A 272 10.06 19.92 11.59
C ASN A 272 9.27 19.33 10.41
N PHE A 273 9.25 20.09 9.33
CA PHE A 273 8.78 19.59 8.05
C PHE A 273 9.94 19.00 7.26
N GLY A 274 9.67 17.90 6.58
CA GLY A 274 10.58 17.25 5.63
C GLY A 274 9.90 17.09 4.27
N VAL A 275 10.64 16.52 3.33
CA VAL A 275 10.12 16.11 2.02
C VAL A 275 9.66 14.65 2.09
N HIS A 276 8.45 14.35 1.63
CA HIS A 276 7.95 12.98 1.54
C HIS A 276 8.81 12.17 0.56
N ALA A 277 9.20 10.96 0.96
CA ALA A 277 10.17 10.16 0.21
C ALA A 277 9.68 9.72 -1.18
N ALA A 278 8.37 9.54 -1.35
CA ALA A 278 7.76 8.94 -2.53
C ALA A 278 6.80 9.86 -3.26
N GLY A 279 5.94 10.57 -2.51
CA GLY A 279 4.78 11.28 -3.04
C GLY A 279 5.14 12.48 -3.92
N ILE A 280 4.59 12.49 -5.11
CA ILE A 280 4.61 13.60 -6.06
C ILE A 280 3.16 13.96 -6.37
N VAL A 281 2.82 15.23 -6.24
CA VAL A 281 1.54 15.77 -6.71
C VAL A 281 1.59 15.90 -8.22
N VAL A 282 0.50 15.49 -8.89
CA VAL A 282 0.26 15.81 -10.31
C VAL A 282 -1.10 16.47 -10.39
N SER A 283 -1.10 17.79 -10.56
CA SER A 283 -2.30 18.62 -10.56
C SER A 283 -2.92 18.76 -11.94
N TYR A 284 -4.24 18.93 -11.96
CA TYR A 284 -4.98 19.32 -13.17
C TYR A 284 -4.66 20.75 -13.60
N ASP A 285 -4.58 21.68 -12.64
CA ASP A 285 -4.19 23.08 -12.82
C ASP A 285 -2.72 23.29 -12.43
N GLU A 286 -2.19 24.51 -12.55
CA GLU A 286 -0.87 24.82 -12.02
C GLU A 286 -0.88 24.70 -10.49
N VAL A 287 0.13 24.03 -9.92
CA VAL A 287 0.19 23.78 -8.46
C VAL A 287 0.22 25.07 -7.63
N PHE A 288 0.72 26.17 -8.22
CA PHE A 288 0.73 27.49 -7.57
C PHE A 288 -0.67 28.07 -7.36
N ASP A 289 -1.64 27.64 -8.17
CA ASP A 289 -3.03 28.09 -8.08
C ASP A 289 -3.86 27.18 -7.15
N SER A 290 -3.44 25.92 -6.96
CA SER A 290 -4.21 24.93 -6.23
C SER A 290 -3.72 24.68 -4.81
N LEU A 291 -2.42 24.86 -4.53
CA LEU A 291 -1.81 24.51 -3.26
C LEU A 291 -0.86 25.60 -2.73
N PRO A 292 -0.82 25.85 -1.42
CA PRO A 292 0.26 26.62 -0.80
C PRO A 292 1.57 25.83 -0.87
N LEU A 293 2.61 26.46 -1.39
CA LEU A 293 3.91 25.87 -1.65
C LEU A 293 5.02 26.54 -0.85
N GLU A 294 6.08 25.80 -0.60
CA GLU A 294 7.33 26.30 -0.03
C GLU A 294 8.53 25.61 -0.66
N THR A 295 9.71 26.18 -0.50
CA THR A 295 10.97 25.58 -0.95
C THR A 295 11.68 24.92 0.23
N ARG A 296 12.11 23.67 0.07
CA ARG A 296 12.88 22.91 1.07
C ARG A 296 14.06 22.21 0.43
N LYS A 297 15.11 22.05 1.21
CA LYS A 297 16.24 21.18 0.84
C LYS A 297 15.95 19.75 1.27
N ASP A 298 16.16 18.82 0.34
CA ASP A 298 16.11 17.38 0.65
C ASP A 298 17.37 16.94 1.44
N ASN A 299 17.46 15.65 1.74
CA ASN A 299 18.59 15.09 2.50
C ASN A 299 19.93 15.21 1.77
N GLU A 300 19.92 15.44 0.45
CA GLU A 300 21.11 15.66 -0.39
C GLU A 300 21.44 17.15 -0.58
N GLY A 301 20.65 18.04 0.04
CA GLY A 301 20.83 19.50 -0.04
C GLY A 301 20.23 20.14 -1.30
N LYS A 302 19.53 19.38 -2.15
CA LYS A 302 18.85 19.90 -3.34
C LYS A 302 17.55 20.60 -2.98
N GLU A 303 17.30 21.75 -3.58
CA GLU A 303 16.03 22.48 -3.39
C GLU A 303 14.89 21.75 -4.12
N LYS A 304 13.77 21.61 -3.40
CA LYS A 304 12.53 21.02 -3.89
C LYS A 304 11.37 21.97 -3.57
N ILE A 305 10.45 22.10 -4.51
CA ILE A 305 9.15 22.73 -4.26
C ILE A 305 8.28 21.68 -3.59
N ILE A 306 7.76 22.01 -2.43
CA ILE A 306 6.92 21.10 -1.63
C ILE A 306 5.61 21.79 -1.25
N THR A 307 4.58 21.00 -0.98
CA THR A 307 3.33 21.51 -0.43
C THR A 307 3.54 21.96 1.02
N SER A 308 2.83 22.99 1.46
CA SER A 308 2.73 23.33 2.90
C SER A 308 1.73 22.44 3.62
N TYR A 309 0.93 21.66 2.90
CA TYR A 309 0.01 20.65 3.43
C TYR A 309 0.64 19.27 3.49
N CYS A 310 0.23 18.46 4.48
CA CYS A 310 0.62 17.06 4.58
C CYS A 310 -0.19 16.20 3.58
N LYS A 311 0.26 14.95 3.39
CA LYS A 311 -0.28 14.03 2.38
C LYS A 311 -1.81 13.84 2.43
N ASP A 312 -2.39 13.82 3.64
CA ASP A 312 -3.82 13.54 3.80
C ASP A 312 -4.66 14.75 3.35
N ASP A 313 -4.20 15.97 3.63
CA ASP A 313 -4.84 17.22 3.18
C ASP A 313 -4.69 17.39 1.66
N VAL A 314 -3.50 17.06 1.11
CA VAL A 314 -3.23 17.10 -0.33
C VAL A 314 -4.12 16.12 -1.08
N ALA A 315 -4.31 14.90 -0.55
CA ALA A 315 -5.12 13.86 -1.19
C ALA A 315 -6.61 14.24 -1.34
N GLU A 316 -7.11 15.23 -0.58
CA GLU A 316 -8.48 15.73 -0.74
C GLU A 316 -8.67 16.61 -1.98
N LYS A 317 -7.59 17.19 -2.51
CA LYS A 317 -7.62 18.18 -3.58
C LYS A 317 -6.86 17.79 -4.84
N GLU A 318 -5.83 16.95 -4.73
CA GLU A 318 -4.89 16.64 -5.79
C GLU A 318 -4.60 15.15 -5.91
N ILE A 319 -4.13 14.74 -7.09
CA ILE A 319 -3.62 13.40 -7.29
C ILE A 319 -2.21 13.29 -6.73
N LYS A 320 -2.02 12.24 -5.96
CA LYS A 320 -0.73 11.82 -5.45
C LYS A 320 -0.25 10.59 -6.23
N LEU A 321 0.93 10.66 -6.81
CA LEU A 321 1.66 9.50 -7.33
C LEU A 321 2.78 9.14 -6.37
N ASP A 322 2.78 7.90 -5.87
CA ASP A 322 3.86 7.40 -5.03
C ASP A 322 4.89 6.67 -5.90
N CYS A 323 5.95 7.40 -6.27
CA CYS A 323 7.09 6.86 -7.01
C CYS A 323 8.24 6.58 -6.03
N LEU A 324 8.43 5.31 -5.70
CA LEU A 324 9.38 4.85 -4.70
C LEU A 324 10.65 4.32 -5.34
N GLY A 325 11.82 4.84 -4.90
CA GLY A 325 13.11 4.31 -5.29
C GLY A 325 13.45 3.05 -4.48
N LEU A 326 13.50 1.89 -5.13
CA LEU A 326 13.79 0.61 -4.49
C LEU A 326 15.18 0.10 -4.92
N LYS A 327 16.14 0.08 -3.97
CA LYS A 327 17.51 -0.37 -4.23
C LYS A 327 17.59 -1.83 -4.67
N THR A 328 16.71 -2.67 -4.16
CA THR A 328 16.69 -4.09 -4.53
C THR A 328 16.40 -4.29 -6.01
N VAL A 329 15.55 -3.46 -6.62
CA VAL A 329 15.31 -3.48 -8.06
C VAL A 329 16.61 -3.26 -8.82
N ASP A 330 17.43 -2.29 -8.41
CA ASP A 330 18.74 -2.06 -9.04
C ASP A 330 19.67 -3.26 -8.87
N ILE A 331 19.70 -3.86 -7.68
CA ILE A 331 20.55 -5.04 -7.41
C ILE A 331 20.16 -6.19 -8.34
N ILE A 332 18.88 -6.53 -8.39
CA ILE A 332 18.37 -7.65 -9.20
C ILE A 332 18.68 -7.46 -10.68
N TYR A 333 18.31 -6.29 -11.25
CA TYR A 333 18.51 -6.05 -12.67
C TYR A 333 19.99 -5.97 -13.05
N ASN A 334 20.85 -5.41 -12.19
CA ASN A 334 22.28 -5.38 -12.42
C ASN A 334 22.89 -6.78 -12.32
N THR A 335 22.50 -7.58 -11.33
CA THR A 335 22.96 -8.97 -11.19
C THR A 335 22.55 -9.80 -12.40
N ALA A 336 21.28 -9.73 -12.80
CA ALA A 336 20.77 -10.43 -13.98
C ALA A 336 21.57 -10.07 -15.25
N LYS A 337 21.87 -8.78 -15.41
CA LYS A 337 22.69 -8.29 -16.53
C LYS A 337 24.12 -8.82 -16.50
N GLU A 338 24.76 -8.86 -15.33
CA GLU A 338 26.13 -9.35 -15.15
C GLU A 338 26.26 -10.84 -15.44
N VAL A 339 25.27 -11.65 -15.00
CA VAL A 339 25.25 -13.10 -15.23
C VAL A 339 24.61 -13.50 -16.56
N GLY A 340 24.10 -12.54 -17.35
CA GLY A 340 23.43 -12.80 -18.62
C GLY A 340 22.05 -13.49 -18.47
N TYR A 341 21.39 -13.33 -17.33
CA TYR A 341 20.08 -13.92 -17.07
C TYR A 341 18.95 -13.06 -17.64
N ASP A 342 18.06 -13.71 -18.38
CA ASP A 342 16.87 -13.06 -18.94
C ASP A 342 15.70 -13.14 -17.93
N ILE A 343 15.43 -12.04 -17.23
CA ILE A 343 14.38 -11.94 -16.21
C ILE A 343 12.99 -12.31 -16.77
N SER A 344 12.75 -12.17 -18.08
CA SER A 344 11.47 -12.54 -18.69
C SER A 344 11.20 -14.05 -18.66
N LYS A 345 12.22 -14.86 -18.42
CA LYS A 345 12.16 -16.33 -18.32
C LYS A 345 12.06 -16.82 -16.87
N PHE A 346 11.94 -15.91 -15.93
CA PHE A 346 11.83 -16.26 -14.52
C PHE A 346 10.56 -17.06 -14.26
N ASP A 347 10.73 -18.24 -13.65
CA ASP A 347 9.63 -19.08 -13.19
C ASP A 347 9.61 -19.08 -11.65
N PRO A 348 8.62 -18.45 -11.02
CA PRO A 348 8.52 -18.37 -9.57
C PRO A 348 8.23 -19.74 -8.91
N GLU A 349 7.80 -20.74 -9.67
CA GLU A 349 7.50 -22.08 -9.15
C GLU A 349 8.67 -23.07 -9.33
N ASP A 350 9.84 -22.61 -9.81
CA ASP A 350 11.03 -23.44 -9.89
C ASP A 350 11.45 -23.96 -8.48
N PRO A 351 11.42 -25.27 -8.23
CA PRO A 351 11.72 -25.83 -6.92
C PRO A 351 13.16 -25.58 -6.45
N GLU A 352 14.09 -25.30 -7.35
CA GLU A 352 15.49 -25.01 -6.99
C GLU A 352 15.62 -23.70 -6.19
N ILE A 353 14.75 -22.71 -6.45
CA ILE A 353 14.67 -21.47 -5.68
C ILE A 353 14.42 -21.76 -4.20
N TYR A 354 13.44 -22.62 -3.93
CA TYR A 354 13.04 -22.94 -2.55
C TYR A 354 14.04 -23.84 -1.85
N LYS A 355 14.68 -24.76 -2.57
CA LYS A 355 15.81 -25.52 -2.04
C LYS A 355 16.96 -24.60 -1.65
N PHE A 356 17.26 -23.62 -2.50
CA PHE A 356 18.27 -22.62 -2.22
C PHE A 356 17.92 -21.78 -0.99
N LEU A 357 16.71 -21.24 -0.89
CA LEU A 357 16.24 -20.50 0.28
C LEU A 357 16.32 -21.30 1.59
N CYS A 358 16.13 -22.61 1.53
CA CYS A 358 16.21 -23.51 2.68
C CYS A 358 17.64 -23.94 3.03
N SER A 359 18.63 -23.73 2.16
CA SER A 359 20.01 -24.17 2.35
C SER A 359 20.84 -23.29 3.27
N PHE A 360 20.37 -22.07 3.60
CA PHE A 360 21.09 -21.09 4.39
C PHE A 360 20.51 -20.93 5.79
N ASP A 361 21.40 -20.70 6.75
CA ASP A 361 21.01 -20.29 8.10
C ASP A 361 20.45 -18.88 8.16
N TYR A 362 20.82 -18.02 7.22
CA TYR A 362 20.38 -16.64 7.10
C TYR A 362 20.11 -16.29 5.66
N THR A 363 19.04 -15.52 5.43
CA THR A 363 18.60 -15.04 4.11
C THR A 363 19.11 -13.63 3.83
N TYR A 364 20.39 -13.36 4.14
CA TYR A 364 21.00 -12.06 3.90
C TYR A 364 20.98 -11.67 2.42
N GLY A 365 20.56 -10.44 2.16
CA GLY A 365 20.46 -9.88 0.82
C GLY A 365 19.23 -10.32 0.03
N ILE A 366 18.44 -11.26 0.54
CA ILE A 366 17.16 -11.65 -0.07
C ILE A 366 16.10 -10.63 0.32
N PHE A 367 15.48 -10.04 -0.69
CA PHE A 367 14.49 -8.99 -0.48
C PHE A 367 13.39 -9.41 0.51
N GLN A 368 13.07 -8.55 1.49
CA GLN A 368 12.08 -8.78 2.55
C GLN A 368 12.36 -9.96 3.50
N LEU A 369 13.33 -10.81 3.20
CA LEU A 369 13.68 -11.98 4.02
C LEU A 369 15.00 -11.78 4.80
N ASP A 370 15.72 -10.69 4.60
CA ASP A 370 17.04 -10.41 5.15
C ASP A 370 17.06 -9.93 6.61
N GLY A 371 15.90 -9.59 7.18
CA GLY A 371 15.80 -9.23 8.60
C GLY A 371 15.82 -10.44 9.52
N ASP A 372 16.35 -10.33 10.74
CA ASP A 372 16.48 -11.41 11.73
C ASP A 372 15.17 -12.19 11.94
N THR A 373 14.04 -11.48 12.04
CA THR A 373 12.72 -12.10 12.22
C THR A 373 12.29 -12.87 10.99
N ALA A 374 12.41 -12.28 9.81
CA ALA A 374 12.02 -12.92 8.56
C ALA A 374 12.92 -14.13 8.26
N SER A 375 14.21 -14.01 8.46
CA SER A 375 15.17 -15.11 8.32
C SER A 375 14.84 -16.30 9.25
N ARG A 376 14.50 -16.00 10.52
CA ARG A 376 14.05 -17.03 11.48
C ARG A 376 12.73 -17.69 11.05
N VAL A 377 11.76 -16.92 10.57
CA VAL A 377 10.48 -17.44 10.07
C VAL A 377 10.72 -18.33 8.85
N THR A 378 11.56 -17.89 7.90
CA THR A 378 11.90 -18.66 6.69
C THR A 378 12.48 -20.03 7.04
N ARG A 379 13.41 -20.09 8.00
CA ARG A 379 13.99 -21.38 8.48
C ARG A 379 12.96 -22.31 9.12
N ARG A 380 11.97 -21.75 9.82
CA ARG A 380 10.91 -22.53 10.47
C ARG A 380 9.87 -23.02 9.47
N VAL A 381 9.46 -22.17 8.53
CA VAL A 381 8.44 -22.49 7.53
C VAL A 381 8.98 -23.43 6.44
N LYS A 382 10.25 -23.29 6.05
CA LYS A 382 10.89 -24.05 4.95
C LYS A 382 10.05 -23.96 3.67
N PRO A 383 10.05 -22.79 3.00
CA PRO A 383 9.19 -22.54 1.85
C PRO A 383 9.42 -23.55 0.73
N LYS A 384 8.34 -23.93 0.02
CA LYS A 384 8.33 -24.88 -1.09
C LYS A 384 7.72 -24.29 -2.37
N CYS A 385 7.09 -23.15 -2.27
CA CYS A 385 6.40 -22.45 -3.35
C CYS A 385 6.27 -20.96 -3.04
N LEU A 386 5.87 -20.17 -4.03
CA LEU A 386 5.68 -18.72 -3.91
C LEU A 386 4.71 -18.34 -2.78
N SER A 387 3.62 -19.10 -2.62
CA SER A 387 2.64 -18.85 -1.55
C SER A 387 3.24 -18.92 -0.15
N ASP A 388 4.26 -19.78 0.05
CA ASP A 388 4.97 -19.88 1.32
C ASP A 388 5.80 -18.64 1.61
N VAL A 389 6.50 -18.11 0.60
CA VAL A 389 7.27 -16.86 0.73
C VAL A 389 6.33 -15.69 1.02
N SER A 390 5.17 -15.66 0.38
CA SER A 390 4.13 -14.69 0.68
C SER A 390 3.63 -14.81 2.13
N ALA A 391 3.37 -16.04 2.62
CA ALA A 391 2.97 -16.26 4.00
C ALA A 391 4.07 -15.85 5.00
N ILE A 392 5.35 -16.12 4.70
CA ILE A 392 6.49 -15.69 5.51
C ILE A 392 6.50 -14.17 5.67
N SER A 393 6.32 -13.43 4.59
CA SER A 393 6.27 -11.97 4.61
C SER A 393 5.12 -11.42 5.48
N ALA A 394 4.00 -12.13 5.53
CA ALA A 394 2.87 -11.79 6.40
C ALA A 394 3.12 -12.15 7.87
N ILE A 395 3.70 -13.33 8.15
CA ILE A 395 3.94 -13.84 9.51
C ILE A 395 5.12 -13.14 10.18
N ALA A 396 6.17 -12.75 9.46
CA ALA A 396 7.37 -12.13 9.99
C ALA A 396 7.14 -10.71 10.55
N ARG A 397 5.91 -10.33 10.79
CA ARG A 397 5.50 -9.02 11.30
C ARG A 397 5.08 -9.12 12.77
N PRO A 398 5.36 -8.08 13.57
CA PRO A 398 4.88 -8.02 14.95
C PRO A 398 3.35 -8.26 15.01
N GLY A 399 2.90 -9.09 15.91
CA GLY A 399 1.49 -9.48 16.05
C GLY A 399 1.10 -10.73 15.28
N ALA A 400 1.60 -10.95 14.05
CA ALA A 400 1.38 -12.19 13.31
C ALA A 400 2.33 -13.31 13.72
N LEU A 401 3.49 -12.97 14.26
CA LEU A 401 4.52 -13.93 14.67
C LEU A 401 4.04 -14.95 15.71
N ALA A 402 3.02 -14.60 16.51
CA ALA A 402 2.39 -15.51 17.46
C ALA A 402 1.71 -16.74 16.79
N PHE A 403 1.42 -16.66 15.50
CA PHE A 403 0.80 -17.77 14.75
C PHE A 403 1.82 -18.71 14.11
N LEU A 404 3.11 -18.40 14.18
CA LEU A 404 4.15 -19.15 13.49
C LEU A 404 4.14 -20.64 13.86
N ASP A 405 4.06 -20.96 15.14
CA ASP A 405 4.12 -22.35 15.59
C ASP A 405 2.91 -23.15 15.12
N LYS A 406 1.69 -22.59 15.23
CA LYS A 406 0.47 -23.22 14.69
C LYS A 406 0.52 -23.39 13.17
N PHE A 407 1.03 -22.39 12.45
CA PHE A 407 1.19 -22.43 11.00
C PHE A 407 2.14 -23.55 10.57
N VAL A 408 3.30 -23.67 11.24
CA VAL A 408 4.29 -24.73 10.95
C VAL A 408 3.74 -26.09 11.29
N GLU A 409 3.11 -26.27 12.46
CA GLU A 409 2.51 -27.53 12.90
C GLU A 409 1.43 -28.02 11.92
N ALA A 410 0.48 -27.15 11.57
CA ALA A 410 -0.58 -27.48 10.62
C ALA A 410 -0.01 -27.88 9.24
N ARG A 411 1.08 -27.24 8.82
CA ARG A 411 1.74 -27.53 7.57
C ARG A 411 2.52 -28.85 7.58
N GLU A 412 3.19 -29.18 8.69
CA GLU A 412 3.97 -30.44 8.84
C GLU A 412 3.06 -31.63 9.01
N THR A 413 1.99 -31.49 9.77
CA THR A 413 1.06 -32.60 10.09
C THR A 413 -0.08 -32.76 9.08
N GLY A 414 -0.37 -31.71 8.29
CA GLY A 414 -1.57 -31.66 7.47
C GLY A 414 -2.86 -31.44 8.27
N ASN A 415 -2.77 -31.28 9.59
CA ASN A 415 -3.90 -31.10 10.49
C ASN A 415 -4.11 -29.62 10.75
N GLN A 416 -5.06 -29.05 10.06
CA GLN A 416 -5.52 -27.67 10.34
C GLN A 416 -6.72 -27.72 11.29
N GLU A 417 -6.72 -26.84 12.27
CA GLU A 417 -7.86 -26.65 13.17
C GLU A 417 -9.06 -26.16 12.35
N SER A 418 -10.09 -27.01 12.22
CA SER A 418 -11.27 -26.70 11.39
C SER A 418 -12.17 -25.68 12.08
N ILE A 419 -12.60 -24.67 11.35
CA ILE A 419 -13.63 -23.72 11.78
C ILE A 419 -14.98 -24.13 11.17
N TYR A 420 -15.01 -24.27 9.84
CA TYR A 420 -16.16 -24.66 9.06
C TYR A 420 -15.69 -25.00 7.63
N PRO A 421 -16.20 -26.04 6.96
CA PRO A 421 -15.63 -26.54 5.70
C PRO A 421 -15.38 -25.48 4.63
N SER A 422 -16.33 -24.56 4.43
CA SER A 422 -16.19 -23.48 3.43
C SER A 422 -15.19 -22.39 3.86
N ILE A 423 -14.97 -22.20 5.17
CA ILE A 423 -13.92 -21.31 5.70
C ILE A 423 -12.57 -21.98 5.55
N ASP A 424 -12.49 -23.26 5.90
CA ASP A 424 -11.25 -24.05 5.86
C ASP A 424 -10.67 -24.14 4.45
N GLU A 425 -11.53 -24.23 3.42
CA GLU A 425 -11.09 -24.23 2.02
C GLU A 425 -10.43 -22.88 1.65
N ILE A 426 -10.97 -21.74 2.12
CA ILE A 426 -10.36 -20.42 1.89
C ILE A 426 -9.04 -20.26 2.65
N LEU A 427 -8.93 -20.86 3.83
CA LEU A 427 -7.74 -20.78 4.69
C LEU A 427 -6.68 -21.84 4.39
N LYS A 428 -6.94 -22.76 3.47
CA LYS A 428 -6.03 -23.87 3.13
C LYS A 428 -4.64 -23.39 2.70
N GLU A 429 -4.56 -22.33 1.89
CA GLU A 429 -3.29 -21.74 1.44
C GLU A 429 -2.42 -21.21 2.61
N THR A 430 -3.03 -20.89 3.74
CA THR A 430 -2.38 -20.35 4.93
C THR A 430 -2.48 -21.29 6.14
N SER A 431 -2.71 -22.59 5.88
CA SER A 431 -2.73 -23.65 6.91
C SER A 431 -3.69 -23.32 8.07
N GLY A 432 -4.87 -22.77 7.75
CA GLY A 432 -5.93 -22.44 8.73
C GLY A 432 -5.80 -21.06 9.38
N ALA A 433 -4.73 -20.30 9.11
CA ALA A 433 -4.55 -18.97 9.68
C ALA A 433 -5.13 -17.86 8.78
N ILE A 434 -5.78 -16.85 9.37
CA ILE A 434 -6.14 -15.63 8.66
C ILE A 434 -4.92 -14.71 8.62
N LEU A 435 -4.13 -14.78 7.56
CA LEU A 435 -2.96 -13.93 7.35
C LEU A 435 -3.28 -12.71 6.48
N TYR A 436 -4.23 -12.83 5.57
CA TYR A 436 -4.53 -11.80 4.58
C TYR A 436 -5.89 -11.15 4.79
N GLN A 437 -5.95 -9.85 4.48
CA GLN A 437 -7.19 -9.07 4.49
C GLN A 437 -8.19 -9.61 3.47
N GLU A 438 -7.70 -10.10 2.33
CA GLU A 438 -8.47 -10.72 1.26
C GLU A 438 -9.17 -12.00 1.71
N GLN A 439 -8.60 -12.76 2.66
CA GLN A 439 -9.25 -13.95 3.24
C GLN A 439 -10.48 -13.57 4.06
N ILE A 440 -10.39 -12.47 4.85
CA ILE A 440 -11.55 -11.94 5.58
C ILE A 440 -12.67 -11.56 4.60
N MET A 441 -12.30 -10.88 3.51
CA MET A 441 -13.25 -10.48 2.47
C MET A 441 -13.87 -11.70 1.76
N ALA A 442 -13.06 -12.69 1.41
CA ALA A 442 -13.52 -13.90 0.75
C ALA A 442 -14.47 -14.72 1.62
N ILE A 443 -14.16 -14.85 2.93
CA ILE A 443 -15.05 -15.55 3.88
C ILE A 443 -16.37 -14.79 4.04
N ALA A 444 -16.32 -13.47 4.26
CA ALA A 444 -17.51 -12.65 4.36
C ALA A 444 -18.40 -12.76 3.11
N ASN A 445 -17.80 -12.81 1.94
CA ASN A 445 -18.53 -12.94 0.67
C ASN A 445 -19.04 -14.36 0.41
N LYS A 446 -18.15 -15.37 0.37
CA LYS A 446 -18.49 -16.72 -0.08
C LYS A 446 -19.25 -17.54 0.97
N VAL A 447 -19.02 -17.27 2.25
CA VAL A 447 -19.61 -18.06 3.34
C VAL A 447 -20.80 -17.34 3.97
N TYR A 448 -20.67 -16.04 4.24
CA TYR A 448 -21.73 -15.26 4.87
C TYR A 448 -22.62 -14.49 3.90
N GLY A 449 -22.34 -14.52 2.58
CA GLY A 449 -23.18 -13.95 1.52
C GLY A 449 -23.18 -12.42 1.43
N PHE A 450 -22.20 -11.74 2.04
CA PHE A 450 -22.00 -10.31 1.84
C PHE A 450 -21.44 -10.02 0.45
N SER A 451 -21.77 -8.87 -0.12
CA SER A 451 -21.09 -8.39 -1.31
C SER A 451 -19.61 -8.08 -1.01
N LEU A 452 -18.74 -8.13 -2.01
CA LEU A 452 -17.32 -7.76 -1.85
C LEU A 452 -17.14 -6.32 -1.40
N LEU A 453 -18.07 -5.43 -1.75
CA LEU A 453 -18.10 -4.05 -1.26
C LEU A 453 -18.33 -3.97 0.25
N GLU A 454 -19.29 -4.73 0.76
CA GLU A 454 -19.56 -4.84 2.20
C GLU A 454 -18.41 -5.51 2.94
N ALA A 455 -17.82 -6.55 2.34
CA ALA A 455 -16.67 -7.25 2.91
C ALA A 455 -15.45 -6.33 3.09
N ASP A 456 -15.19 -5.39 2.15
CA ASP A 456 -14.14 -4.39 2.31
C ASP A 456 -14.48 -3.35 3.38
N VAL A 457 -15.76 -2.99 3.54
CA VAL A 457 -16.18 -2.12 4.65
C VAL A 457 -15.94 -2.81 5.99
N LEU A 458 -16.33 -4.10 6.14
CA LEU A 458 -16.05 -4.92 7.33
C LEU A 458 -14.56 -4.89 7.67
N ARG A 459 -13.70 -5.25 6.71
CA ARG A 459 -12.24 -5.24 6.87
C ARG A 459 -11.70 -3.90 7.41
N LYS A 460 -12.18 -2.77 6.87
CA LYS A 460 -11.75 -1.43 7.31
C LYS A 460 -12.23 -1.07 8.72
N ILE A 461 -13.47 -1.43 9.06
CA ILE A 461 -14.04 -1.14 10.37
C ILE A 461 -13.27 -1.89 11.46
N ILE A 462 -12.95 -3.14 11.21
CA ILE A 462 -12.16 -3.97 12.13
C ILE A 462 -10.75 -3.38 12.27
N GLY A 463 -10.08 -3.03 11.16
CA GLY A 463 -8.75 -2.43 11.17
C GLY A 463 -8.66 -1.09 11.92
N LYS A 464 -9.71 -0.26 11.84
CA LYS A 464 -9.78 1.06 12.52
C LYS A 464 -10.31 1.01 13.94
N LYS A 465 -10.73 -0.16 14.47
CA LYS A 465 -11.23 -0.40 15.84
C LYS A 465 -12.35 0.56 16.29
N LYS A 466 -13.25 0.94 15.40
CA LYS A 466 -14.41 1.77 15.73
C LYS A 466 -15.44 0.96 16.52
N VAL A 467 -15.40 0.99 17.83
CA VAL A 467 -16.17 0.12 18.75
C VAL A 467 -17.64 0.01 18.37
N LYS A 468 -18.34 1.11 18.09
CA LYS A 468 -19.76 1.09 17.72
C LYS A 468 -19.98 0.32 16.40
N ALA A 469 -19.19 0.62 15.37
CA ALA A 469 -19.31 -0.03 14.07
C ALA A 469 -18.92 -1.52 14.12
N VAL A 470 -17.97 -1.91 14.97
CA VAL A 470 -17.58 -3.32 15.18
C VAL A 470 -18.76 -4.11 15.74
N ARG A 471 -19.50 -3.57 16.75
CA ARG A 471 -20.70 -4.23 17.30
C ARG A 471 -21.84 -4.35 16.28
N GLU A 472 -22.05 -3.35 15.44
CA GLU A 472 -23.05 -3.41 14.37
C GLU A 472 -22.74 -4.52 13.37
N TRP A 473 -21.47 -4.69 13.02
CA TRP A 473 -21.02 -5.75 12.13
C TRP A 473 -21.05 -7.14 12.78
N GLU A 474 -20.77 -7.23 14.07
CA GLU A 474 -20.94 -8.46 14.83
C GLU A 474 -22.36 -9.00 14.66
N ASN A 475 -23.38 -8.18 14.92
CA ASN A 475 -24.77 -8.57 14.73
C ASN A 475 -25.06 -9.02 13.29
N LYS A 476 -24.59 -8.27 12.28
CA LYS A 476 -24.75 -8.64 10.86
C LYS A 476 -24.14 -10.00 10.52
N ILE A 477 -22.96 -10.30 11.07
CA ILE A 477 -22.28 -11.59 10.85
C ILE A 477 -23.08 -12.73 11.48
N TYR A 478 -23.59 -12.57 12.72
CA TYR A 478 -24.42 -13.59 13.35
C TYR A 478 -25.74 -13.80 12.60
N GLU A 479 -26.45 -12.75 12.20
CA GLU A 479 -27.67 -12.83 11.39
C GLU A 479 -27.40 -13.51 10.02
N ALA A 480 -26.26 -13.20 9.38
CA ALA A 480 -25.86 -13.86 8.15
C ALA A 480 -25.55 -15.34 8.38
N GLY A 481 -24.86 -15.68 9.47
CA GLY A 481 -24.60 -17.06 9.86
C GLY A 481 -25.88 -17.88 10.01
N GLU A 482 -26.87 -17.36 10.70
CA GLU A 482 -28.19 -18.00 10.86
C GLU A 482 -28.90 -18.19 9.49
N ARG A 483 -28.87 -17.16 8.63
CA ARG A 483 -29.48 -17.19 7.29
C ARG A 483 -28.83 -18.23 6.39
N HIS A 484 -27.50 -18.37 6.46
CA HIS A 484 -26.73 -19.33 5.67
C HIS A 484 -26.54 -20.69 6.37
N LYS A 485 -27.22 -20.91 7.53
CA LYS A 485 -27.18 -22.16 8.31
C LYS A 485 -25.78 -22.56 8.76
N ILE A 486 -24.96 -21.55 9.08
CA ILE A 486 -23.63 -21.77 9.65
C ILE A 486 -23.78 -21.98 11.16
N PRO A 487 -23.16 -23.00 11.75
CA PRO A 487 -23.21 -23.22 13.20
C PRO A 487 -22.77 -21.96 13.96
N ARG A 488 -23.51 -21.62 15.04
CA ARG A 488 -23.22 -20.44 15.85
C ARG A 488 -21.79 -20.44 16.40
N GLU A 489 -21.32 -21.62 16.82
CA GLU A 489 -19.94 -21.82 17.30
C GLU A 489 -18.90 -21.46 16.22
N ALA A 490 -19.10 -21.90 14.98
CA ALA A 490 -18.21 -21.57 13.86
C ALA A 490 -18.22 -20.05 13.56
N THR A 491 -19.39 -19.41 13.65
CA THR A 491 -19.51 -17.96 13.50
C THR A 491 -18.78 -17.20 14.61
N GLU A 492 -18.88 -17.68 15.86
CA GLU A 492 -18.18 -17.10 17.01
C GLU A 492 -16.66 -17.25 16.86
N ILE A 493 -16.15 -18.42 16.49
CA ILE A 493 -14.72 -18.65 16.23
C ILE A 493 -14.24 -17.73 15.12
N PHE A 494 -14.98 -17.66 14.01
CA PHE A 494 -14.63 -16.77 12.89
C PHE A 494 -14.57 -15.31 13.35
N TRP A 495 -15.61 -14.81 14.03
CA TRP A 495 -15.66 -13.42 14.48
C TRP A 495 -14.51 -13.05 15.43
N ASN A 496 -14.22 -13.91 16.39
CA ASN A 496 -13.11 -13.74 17.33
C ASN A 496 -11.75 -13.72 16.60
N THR A 497 -11.57 -14.64 15.63
CA THR A 497 -10.37 -14.71 14.80
C THR A 497 -10.20 -13.46 13.96
N VAL A 498 -11.27 -12.97 13.35
CA VAL A 498 -11.24 -11.73 12.55
C VAL A 498 -10.88 -10.52 13.41
N GLN A 499 -11.46 -10.38 14.61
CA GLN A 499 -11.09 -9.29 15.52
C GLN A 499 -9.61 -9.36 15.96
N ALA A 500 -9.12 -10.55 16.24
CA ALA A 500 -7.71 -10.76 16.57
C ALA A 500 -6.81 -10.41 15.37
N SER A 501 -7.19 -10.86 14.15
CA SER A 501 -6.41 -10.64 12.92
C SER A 501 -6.34 -9.18 12.46
N ALA A 502 -7.26 -8.34 12.91
CA ALA A 502 -7.32 -6.93 12.55
C ALA A 502 -6.03 -6.13 12.79
N LYS A 503 -5.20 -6.61 13.73
CA LYS A 503 -3.94 -5.94 14.10
C LYS A 503 -2.78 -6.31 13.18
N TYR A 504 -2.87 -7.44 12.46
CA TYR A 504 -1.73 -8.03 11.75
C TYR A 504 -2.05 -8.52 10.34
N SER A 505 -3.33 -8.69 9.96
CA SER A 505 -3.66 -9.14 8.60
C SER A 505 -3.05 -8.24 7.53
N PHE A 506 -2.47 -8.88 6.51
CA PHE A 506 -1.67 -8.23 5.50
C PHE A 506 -2.42 -8.10 4.17
N ASN A 507 -1.96 -7.23 3.30
CA ASN A 507 -2.47 -7.13 1.93
C ASN A 507 -1.85 -8.25 1.10
N LYS A 508 -2.67 -9.20 0.62
CA LYS A 508 -2.22 -10.35 -0.16
C LYS A 508 -1.57 -9.93 -1.47
N SER A 509 -2.15 -8.97 -2.19
CA SER A 509 -1.60 -8.52 -3.47
C SER A 509 -0.21 -7.92 -3.33
N HIS A 510 0.05 -7.15 -2.26
CA HIS A 510 1.39 -6.65 -1.94
C HIS A 510 2.35 -7.80 -1.60
N SER A 511 1.91 -8.74 -0.76
CA SER A 511 2.72 -9.86 -0.32
C SER A 511 3.15 -10.74 -1.49
N VAL A 512 2.22 -11.08 -2.39
CA VAL A 512 2.50 -11.89 -3.59
C VAL A 512 3.48 -11.15 -4.51
N ALA A 513 3.22 -9.87 -4.84
CA ALA A 513 4.09 -9.10 -5.73
C ALA A 513 5.54 -9.01 -5.18
N TYR A 514 5.68 -8.85 -3.87
CA TYR A 514 6.99 -8.79 -3.23
C TYR A 514 7.67 -10.15 -3.13
N SER A 515 6.89 -11.23 -3.04
CA SER A 515 7.44 -12.59 -3.07
C SER A 515 8.06 -12.93 -4.41
N TYR A 516 7.49 -12.46 -5.53
CA TYR A 516 8.15 -12.56 -6.84
C TYR A 516 9.54 -11.92 -6.85
N ILE A 517 9.68 -10.74 -6.24
CA ILE A 517 10.97 -10.06 -6.13
C ILE A 517 11.93 -10.81 -5.18
N SER A 518 11.40 -11.46 -4.14
CA SER A 518 12.21 -12.22 -3.18
C SER A 518 12.73 -13.53 -3.75
N THR A 519 12.05 -14.09 -4.76
CA THR A 519 12.39 -15.38 -5.39
C THR A 519 13.17 -15.20 -6.69
N LEU A 520 13.13 -14.01 -7.30
CA LEU A 520 13.93 -13.64 -8.45
C LEU A 520 15.41 -13.43 -8.08
#